data_d6a920699cc2c511ceb831a58b026167
#
_entry.id   d6a920699cc2c511ceb831a58b026167
#
_cell.length_a   1.000
_cell.length_b   1.000
_cell.length_c   1.000
_cell.angle_alpha   90.00
_cell.angle_beta   90.00
_cell.angle_gamma   90.00
#
_symmetry.space_group_name_H-M   'P 1'
#
loop_
_entity.id
_entity.type
_entity.pdbx_description
1 polymer ?
#
loop_
_entity_poly.entity_id
_entity_poly.type
_entity_poly.pdbx_seq_one_letter_code
_entity_poly.pdbx_strand_id
1 'polypeptide(L)'
;MKEKHFVIISIPCQSVEELQKAKEAVLFHLETLNPEFSAEGTTLTVKVIPLDPQIFLPDEACDIIRQTLAQSLTFNHCWTCTLHTIN
;
A
#
# COMPACT_ATOMS: atom_id res chain seq x y z
N MET A 1 16.94 -17.47 -10.65
CA MET A 1 15.52 -17.09 -10.50
C MET A 1 15.39 -15.69 -9.93
N LYS A 2 14.50 -14.91 -10.50
CA LYS A 2 14.30 -13.56 -10.00
C LYS A 2 13.37 -13.60 -8.79
N GLU A 3 13.81 -13.02 -7.70
CA GLU A 3 12.98 -12.86 -6.51
C GLU A 3 11.87 -11.87 -6.83
N LYS A 4 10.66 -12.21 -6.42
CA LYS A 4 9.52 -11.30 -6.55
C LYS A 4 9.29 -10.61 -5.22
N HIS A 5 9.14 -9.31 -5.28
CA HIS A 5 8.88 -8.49 -4.10
C HIS A 5 7.48 -7.90 -4.19
N PHE A 6 6.85 -7.77 -3.05
CA PHE A 6 5.55 -7.11 -2.96
C PHE A 6 5.49 -6.28 -1.70
N VAL A 7 4.62 -5.29 -1.71
CA VAL A 7 4.45 -4.38 -0.58
C VAL A 7 3.06 -4.60 0.00
N ILE A 8 2.98 -4.66 1.32
CA ILE A 8 1.71 -4.72 2.03
C ILE A 8 1.53 -3.44 2.82
N ILE A 9 0.41 -2.77 2.57
CA ILE A 9 0.02 -1.57 3.29
C ILE A 9 -1.15 -1.94 4.18
N SER A 10 -1.03 -1.71 5.47
CA SER A 10 -2.09 -1.99 6.43
C SER A 10 -2.56 -0.68 7.02
N ILE A 11 -3.85 -0.38 6.88
CA ILE A 11 -4.45 0.87 7.33
C ILE A 11 -5.58 0.54 8.30
N PRO A 12 -5.31 0.56 9.63
CA PRO A 12 -6.36 0.36 10.62
C PRO A 12 -7.24 1.61 10.66
N CYS A 13 -8.52 1.44 10.34
CA CYS A 13 -9.47 2.53 10.28
C CYS A 13 -10.43 2.47 11.46
N GLN A 14 -11.01 3.61 11.85
CA GLN A 14 -11.94 3.69 12.97
C GLN A 14 -13.39 3.45 12.54
N SER A 15 -13.68 3.58 11.25
CA SER A 15 -15.03 3.42 10.73
C SER A 15 -14.98 2.95 9.28
N VAL A 16 -16.14 2.50 8.79
CA VAL A 16 -16.28 2.11 7.38
C VAL A 16 -16.05 3.31 6.47
N GLU A 17 -16.45 4.50 6.89
CA GLU A 17 -16.24 5.72 6.13
C GLU A 17 -14.75 6.03 5.97
N GLU A 18 -13.98 5.90 7.05
CA GLU A 18 -12.54 6.09 7.00
C GLU A 18 -11.88 5.04 6.10
N LEU A 19 -12.34 3.79 6.19
CA LEU A 19 -11.84 2.73 5.33
C LEU A 19 -12.07 3.05 3.86
N GLN A 20 -13.24 3.57 3.52
CA GLN A 20 -13.56 3.93 2.15
C GLN A 20 -12.69 5.08 1.66
N LYS A 21 -12.45 6.08 2.51
CA LYS A 21 -11.55 7.19 2.18
C LYS A 21 -10.13 6.70 1.95
N ALA A 22 -9.66 5.79 2.79
CA ALA A 22 -8.32 5.21 2.64
C ALA A 22 -8.20 4.45 1.33
N LYS A 23 -9.22 3.66 0.99
CA LYS A 23 -9.24 2.90 -0.25
C LYS A 23 -9.18 3.81 -1.47
N GLU A 24 -9.97 4.89 -1.46
CA GLU A 24 -9.98 5.85 -2.55
C GLU A 24 -8.62 6.55 -2.70
N ALA A 25 -7.99 6.92 -1.58
CA ALA A 25 -6.69 7.57 -1.60
C ALA A 25 -5.62 6.64 -2.18
N VAL A 26 -5.61 5.39 -1.75
CA VAL A 26 -4.66 4.41 -2.26
C VAL A 26 -4.88 4.16 -3.75
N LEU A 27 -6.13 3.99 -4.15
CA LEU A 27 -6.45 3.74 -5.55
C LEU A 27 -6.03 4.93 -6.43
N PHE A 28 -6.25 6.15 -5.95
CA PHE A 28 -5.87 7.35 -6.69
C PHE A 28 -4.37 7.42 -6.96
N HIS A 29 -3.56 7.08 -5.96
CA HIS A 29 -2.11 7.19 -6.08
C HIS A 29 -1.45 5.95 -6.68
N LEU A 30 -2.02 4.77 -6.47
CA LEU A 30 -1.38 3.51 -6.84
C LEU A 30 -2.15 2.73 -7.91
N GLU A 31 -3.04 3.40 -8.63
CA GLU A 31 -3.88 2.75 -9.65
C GLU A 31 -3.04 1.99 -10.68
N THR A 32 -1.92 2.58 -11.11
CA THR A 32 -1.05 1.97 -12.13
C THR A 32 -0.32 0.74 -11.62
N LEU A 33 -0.28 0.52 -10.31
CA LEU A 33 0.39 -0.61 -9.70
C LEU A 33 -0.56 -1.78 -9.42
N ASN A 34 -1.80 -1.69 -9.87
CA ASN A 34 -2.83 -2.73 -9.70
C ASN A 34 -2.95 -3.21 -8.26
N PRO A 35 -3.32 -2.31 -7.33
CA PRO A 35 -3.40 -2.68 -5.92
C PRO A 35 -4.53 -3.68 -5.68
N GLU A 36 -4.26 -4.68 -4.85
CA GLU A 36 -5.27 -5.64 -4.42
C GLU A 36 -5.74 -5.26 -3.03
N PHE A 37 -7.05 -5.04 -2.88
CA PHE A 37 -7.65 -4.61 -1.63
C PHE A 37 -8.31 -5.78 -0.92
N SER A 38 -8.13 -5.83 0.40
CA SER A 38 -8.89 -6.71 1.27
C SER A 38 -9.16 -5.97 2.57
N ALA A 39 -10.19 -6.38 3.28
CA ALA A 39 -10.56 -5.75 4.54
C ALA A 39 -10.88 -6.81 5.58
N GLU A 40 -10.35 -6.62 6.79
CA GLU A 40 -10.71 -7.41 7.95
C GLU A 40 -11.31 -6.45 8.98
N GLY A 41 -12.62 -6.54 9.21
CA GLY A 41 -13.31 -5.57 10.04
C GLY A 41 -13.17 -4.16 9.43
N THR A 42 -12.54 -3.26 10.15
CA THR A 42 -12.28 -1.90 9.67
C THR A 42 -10.82 -1.67 9.26
N THR A 43 -10.02 -2.72 9.17
CA THR A 43 -8.63 -2.60 8.72
C THR A 43 -8.54 -2.89 7.24
N LEU A 44 -8.06 -1.92 6.47
CA LEU A 44 -7.83 -2.09 5.05
C LEU A 44 -6.44 -2.63 4.82
N THR A 45 -6.33 -3.69 4.02
CA THR A 45 -5.04 -4.25 3.62
C THR A 45 -4.90 -4.13 2.11
N VAL A 46 -3.78 -3.58 1.67
CA VAL A 46 -3.50 -3.38 0.25
C VAL A 46 -2.22 -4.13 -0.09
N LYS A 47 -2.29 -4.97 -1.11
CA LYS A 47 -1.13 -5.68 -1.62
C LYS A 47 -0.75 -5.09 -2.97
N VAL A 48 0.49 -4.64 -3.09
CA VAL A 48 1.02 -4.05 -4.31
C VAL A 48 2.22 -4.86 -4.75
N ILE A 49 2.17 -5.40 -5.96
CA ILE A 49 3.30 -6.11 -6.54
C ILE A 49 4.03 -5.12 -7.44
N PRO A 50 5.31 -4.80 -7.16
CA PRO A 50 6.07 -3.90 -8.01
C PRO A 50 6.11 -4.42 -9.45
N LEU A 51 5.78 -3.56 -10.39
CA LEU A 51 5.65 -3.95 -11.79
C LEU A 51 6.98 -4.29 -12.44
N ASP A 52 8.03 -3.59 -12.06
CA ASP A 52 9.32 -3.75 -12.72
C ASP A 52 10.45 -3.49 -11.73
N PRO A 53 11.28 -4.52 -11.44
CA PRO A 53 12.42 -4.34 -10.54
C PRO A 53 13.48 -3.39 -11.10
N GLN A 54 13.41 -3.04 -12.37
CA GLN A 54 14.33 -2.05 -12.94
C GLN A 54 13.90 -0.61 -12.66
N ILE A 55 12.59 -0.40 -12.43
CA ILE A 55 12.05 0.92 -12.13
C ILE A 55 12.17 1.24 -10.65
N PHE A 56 11.90 0.26 -9.81
CA PHE A 56 11.95 0.43 -8.36
C PHE A 56 12.88 -0.61 -7.75
N LEU A 57 13.91 -0.16 -7.07
CA LEU A 57 14.64 -1.05 -6.19
C LEU A 57 13.70 -1.43 -5.04
N PRO A 58 13.71 -2.70 -4.61
CA PRO A 58 12.78 -3.15 -3.56
C PRO A 58 12.83 -2.29 -2.30
N ASP A 59 14.03 -1.89 -1.90
CA ASP A 59 14.21 -1.08 -0.70
C ASP A 59 13.60 0.32 -0.83
N GLU A 60 13.52 0.84 -2.05
CA GLU A 60 12.97 2.17 -2.30
C GLU A 60 11.46 2.17 -2.47
N ALA A 61 10.88 1.02 -2.85
CA ALA A 61 9.45 0.94 -3.13
C ALA A 61 8.59 1.37 -1.93
N CYS A 62 8.94 0.88 -0.74
CA CYS A 62 8.21 1.26 0.47
C CYS A 62 8.33 2.74 0.78
N ASP A 63 9.52 3.31 0.62
CA ASP A 63 9.72 4.72 0.90
C ASP A 63 8.95 5.61 -0.06
N ILE A 64 8.93 5.26 -1.34
CA ILE A 64 8.19 6.00 -2.35
C ILE A 64 6.68 5.93 -2.06
N ILE A 65 6.18 4.74 -1.75
CA ILE A 65 4.76 4.55 -1.43
C ILE A 65 4.39 5.33 -0.17
N ARG A 66 5.24 5.28 0.86
CA ARG A 66 5.00 6.02 2.10
C ARG A 66 4.92 7.53 1.84
N GLN A 67 5.85 8.07 1.08
CA GLN A 67 5.86 9.50 0.78
C GLN A 67 4.63 9.90 -0.03
N THR A 68 4.24 9.06 -0.98
CA THR A 68 3.09 9.33 -1.82
C THR A 68 1.80 9.30 -1.02
N LEU A 69 1.61 8.28 -0.19
CA LEU A 69 0.38 8.11 0.58
C LEU A 69 0.28 9.04 1.78
N ALA A 70 1.41 9.47 2.34
CA ALA A 70 1.40 10.36 3.50
C ALA A 70 0.68 11.67 3.20
N GLN A 71 0.68 12.11 1.94
CA GLN A 71 0.01 13.34 1.54
C GLN A 71 -1.51 13.21 1.60
N SER A 72 -2.04 12.01 1.43
CA SER A 72 -3.48 11.77 1.39
C SER A 72 -4.02 11.06 2.63
N LEU A 73 -3.19 10.34 3.36
CA LEU A 73 -3.59 9.63 4.57
C LEU A 73 -3.32 10.45 5.83
N THR A 74 -3.56 11.76 5.78
CA THR A 74 -3.33 12.65 6.92
C THR A 74 -4.29 12.39 8.08
N PHE A 75 -5.42 11.75 7.80
CA PHE A 75 -6.42 11.42 8.82
C PHE A 75 -6.10 10.13 9.58
N ASN A 76 -5.05 9.41 9.19
CA ASN A 76 -4.68 8.14 9.80
C ASN A 76 -3.17 8.12 10.01
N HIS A 77 -2.73 7.97 11.25
CA HIS A 77 -1.31 7.95 11.59
C HIS A 77 -0.82 6.57 12.00
N CYS A 78 -1.68 5.55 11.91
CA CYS A 78 -1.37 4.20 12.36
C CYS A 78 -1.09 3.23 11.22
N TRP A 79 -1.16 3.69 9.98
CA TRP A 79 -0.94 2.81 8.83
C TRP A 79 0.53 2.43 8.69
N THR A 80 0.76 1.24 8.16
CA THR A 80 2.11 0.70 7.98
C THR A 80 2.30 0.25 6.55
N CYS A 81 3.54 0.28 6.10
CA CYS A 81 3.93 -0.19 4.77
C CYS A 81 5.16 -1.08 4.93
N THR A 82 5.06 -2.34 4.51
CA THR A 82 6.14 -3.31 4.69
C THR A 82 6.48 -4.00 3.37
N LEU A 83 7.76 -4.30 3.20
CA LEU A 83 8.24 -5.02 2.03
C LEU A 83 8.33 -6.50 2.33
N HIS A 84 7.87 -7.32 1.41
CA HIS A 84 7.90 -8.77 1.51
C HIS A 84 8.53 -9.37 0.26
N THR A 85 9.13 -10.53 0.41
CA THR A 85 9.77 -11.25 -0.69
C THR A 85 9.09 -12.60 -0.85
N ILE A 86 8.76 -12.94 -2.09
CA ILE A 86 8.24 -14.27 -2.44
C ILE A 86 9.40 -15.06 -3.04
N ASN A 87 9.71 -16.17 -2.43
CA ASN A 87 10.73 -17.09 -2.97
C ASN A 87 10.11 -18.07 -3.93
#